data_9a5ea20446c9665a1a4f7907ebd1e21e
#
_entry.id   9a5ea20446c9665a1a4f7907ebd1e21e
#
_cell.length_a   1.000
_cell.length_b   1.000
_cell.length_c   1.000
_cell.angle_alpha   90.00
_cell.angle_beta   90.00
_cell.angle_gamma   90.00
#
_symmetry.space_group_name_H-M   'P 1'
#
loop_
_entity.id
_entity.type
_entity.pdbx_description
1 polymer ?
#
loop_
_entity_poly.entity_id
_entity_poly.type
_entity_poly.pdbx_seq_one_letter_code
_entity_poly.pdbx_strand_id
1 'polypeptide(L)'
;MHTFDAYLSYPITGTITVEAGEGLPADIPAKTRAFSGNTPPGGLGAEVIYVAGGHDLFRDTETHRRLERAAVEGKIVLSEAGSRRTMQTAQEQGAVAYIHMWPSDEDAIHEGIVSPVWGSPTPEASAAFPRIPILSVTRASGEALRAALGRGPVRLRISSRTETGWRRVTLPVATIPGATPEFVLFSGHVDSWHLGATDNATGNAVTMEVARVLHAQRDRLRRGVRCAFWPGHSTGRYAGSTWYADQHWQDLYDHSVLHINCDSPGVVGATEYSPVTA
;
A
#
# COMPACT_ATOMS: atom_id res chain seq x y z
N MET A 1 -12.90 8.03 -21.00
CA MET A 1 -11.75 8.62 -20.29
C MET A 1 -12.27 9.62 -19.29
N HIS A 2 -11.96 9.43 -18.01
CA HIS A 2 -12.28 10.39 -16.93
C HIS A 2 -10.96 11.03 -16.48
N THR A 3 -11.00 12.30 -16.11
CA THR A 3 -9.83 13.03 -15.58
C THR A 3 -10.24 13.74 -14.32
N PHE A 4 -9.51 13.53 -13.21
CA PHE A 4 -9.83 14.07 -11.91
C PHE A 4 -8.56 14.31 -11.09
N ASP A 5 -8.69 15.02 -9.99
CA ASP A 5 -7.59 15.22 -9.05
C ASP A 5 -7.63 14.16 -7.95
N ALA A 6 -6.51 13.46 -7.75
CA ALA A 6 -6.32 12.45 -6.73
C ALA A 6 -5.20 12.86 -5.77
N TYR A 7 -5.33 12.50 -4.50
CA TYR A 7 -4.30 12.72 -3.50
C TYR A 7 -3.37 11.52 -3.45
N LEU A 8 -2.16 11.69 -3.97
CA LEU A 8 -1.18 10.62 -4.15
C LEU A 8 0.07 10.86 -3.34
N SER A 9 0.78 9.78 -3.03
CA SER A 9 2.07 9.83 -2.32
C SER A 9 3.08 8.92 -3.01
N TYR A 10 4.22 9.50 -3.37
CA TYR A 10 5.33 8.80 -4.01
C TYR A 10 6.50 8.71 -3.04
N PRO A 11 6.95 7.51 -2.65
CA PRO A 11 8.20 7.32 -1.94
C PRO A 11 9.39 7.77 -2.80
N ILE A 12 10.23 8.65 -2.27
CA ILE A 12 11.38 9.20 -3.00
C ILE A 12 12.69 8.63 -2.46
N THR A 13 12.87 8.68 -1.13
CA THR A 13 14.06 8.12 -0.48
C THR A 13 13.68 7.45 0.84
N GLY A 14 14.38 6.35 1.15
CA GLY A 14 14.30 5.69 2.44
C GLY A 14 15.66 5.04 2.73
N THR A 15 16.40 5.56 3.71
CA THR A 15 17.71 5.02 4.10
C THR A 15 17.80 4.88 5.61
N ILE A 16 18.56 3.88 6.04
CA ILE A 16 18.87 3.64 7.45
C ILE A 16 20.38 3.49 7.56
N THR A 17 21.01 4.39 8.33
CA THR A 17 22.43 4.34 8.70
C THR A 17 22.56 3.92 10.15
N VAL A 18 23.46 3.01 10.46
CA VAL A 18 23.72 2.52 11.82
C VAL A 18 24.71 3.45 12.51
N GLU A 19 24.25 4.16 13.54
CA GLU A 19 25.11 5.02 14.38
C GLU A 19 25.76 4.23 15.52
N ALA A 20 25.07 3.20 16.04
CA ALA A 20 25.58 2.26 17.02
C ALA A 20 24.82 0.94 16.96
N GLY A 21 25.51 -0.20 17.08
CA GLY A 21 24.94 -1.54 17.05
C GLY A 21 25.97 -2.59 16.69
N GLU A 22 26.26 -3.49 17.61
CA GLU A 22 27.28 -4.51 17.42
C GLU A 22 26.89 -5.52 16.31
N GLY A 23 27.80 -5.73 15.35
CA GLY A 23 27.63 -6.71 14.28
C GLY A 23 26.65 -6.29 13.17
N LEU A 24 26.22 -5.03 13.14
CA LEU A 24 25.41 -4.48 12.05
C LEU A 24 26.27 -3.85 10.95
N PRO A 25 25.86 -3.88 9.67
CA PRO A 25 26.50 -3.11 8.61
C PRO A 25 26.28 -1.61 8.83
N ALA A 26 27.10 -0.77 8.21
CA ALA A 26 26.98 0.69 8.32
C ALA A 26 25.62 1.21 7.81
N ASP A 27 25.12 0.62 6.73
CA ASP A 27 23.82 0.96 6.14
C ASP A 27 22.95 -0.27 6.00
N ILE A 28 21.65 -0.10 6.21
CA ILE A 28 20.63 -1.13 6.06
C ILE A 28 19.69 -0.72 4.92
N PRO A 29 19.55 -1.54 3.88
CA PRO A 29 18.60 -1.27 2.81
C PRO A 29 17.19 -1.10 3.36
N ALA A 30 16.53 -0.03 2.95
CA ALA A 30 15.19 0.30 3.41
C ALA A 30 14.38 1.01 2.32
N LYS A 31 13.06 0.95 2.41
CA LYS A 31 12.15 1.73 1.57
C LYS A 31 11.12 2.46 2.42
N THR A 32 10.95 3.74 2.14
CA THR A 32 9.89 4.56 2.74
C THR A 32 8.53 4.10 2.21
N ARG A 33 7.52 4.09 3.09
CA ARG A 33 6.14 3.80 2.68
C ARG A 33 5.41 5.06 2.23
N ALA A 34 4.57 4.94 1.21
CA ALA A 34 3.72 6.03 0.75
C ALA A 34 2.83 6.55 1.89
N PHE A 35 2.66 7.86 1.95
CA PHE A 35 1.96 8.61 3.02
C PHE A 35 2.62 8.59 4.40
N SER A 36 3.85 8.14 4.53
CA SER A 36 4.58 8.30 5.79
C SER A 36 5.08 9.74 5.97
N GLY A 37 5.40 10.09 7.21
CA GLY A 37 6.05 11.37 7.54
C GLY A 37 7.46 11.46 6.92
N ASN A 38 7.87 12.69 6.60
CA ASN A 38 9.22 12.98 6.16
C ASN A 38 10.14 13.28 7.35
N THR A 39 11.41 12.91 7.24
CA THR A 39 12.42 13.34 8.19
C THR A 39 12.82 14.80 7.95
N PRO A 40 13.32 15.51 8.98
CA PRO A 40 14.00 16.78 8.76
C PRO A 40 15.28 16.60 7.91
N PRO A 41 15.81 17.70 7.33
CA PRO A 41 17.12 17.67 6.70
C PRO A 41 18.18 17.10 7.65
N GLY A 42 19.03 16.18 7.15
CA GLY A 42 20.01 15.46 7.96
C GLY A 42 19.46 14.20 8.66
N GLY A 43 18.19 13.87 8.46
CA GLY A 43 17.57 12.66 8.99
C GLY A 43 17.18 12.77 10.46
N LEU A 44 16.72 11.65 11.01
CA LEU A 44 16.27 11.49 12.38
C LEU A 44 17.08 10.38 13.05
N GLY A 45 17.81 10.70 14.12
CA GLY A 45 18.62 9.75 14.89
C GLY A 45 17.95 9.40 16.21
N ALA A 46 17.71 8.09 16.48
CA ALA A 46 17.14 7.63 17.74
C ALA A 46 17.55 6.20 18.07
N GLU A 47 17.35 5.81 19.33
CA GLU A 47 17.49 4.41 19.76
C GLU A 47 16.34 3.56 19.21
N VAL A 48 16.64 2.28 18.97
CA VAL A 48 15.66 1.31 18.50
C VAL A 48 15.09 0.52 19.68
N ILE A 49 13.80 0.26 19.63
CA ILE A 49 13.14 -0.71 20.48
C ILE A 49 12.41 -1.73 19.61
N TYR A 50 12.55 -3.00 19.96
CA TYR A 50 11.80 -4.06 19.28
C TYR A 50 10.49 -4.34 20.03
N VAL A 51 9.39 -4.33 19.30
CA VAL A 51 8.07 -4.71 19.78
C VAL A 51 7.55 -5.84 18.90
N ALA A 52 7.51 -7.04 19.45
CA ALA A 52 7.05 -8.22 18.73
C ALA A 52 5.61 -8.02 18.24
N GLY A 53 5.37 -8.27 16.97
CA GLY A 53 4.09 -8.11 16.31
C GLY A 53 3.67 -9.33 15.50
N GLY A 54 2.37 -9.43 15.19
CA GLY A 54 1.85 -10.41 14.26
C GLY A 54 1.92 -9.91 12.82
N HIS A 55 1.92 -10.86 11.88
CA HIS A 55 1.93 -10.56 10.44
C HIS A 55 0.54 -10.18 9.89
N ASP A 56 -0.52 -10.20 10.72
CA ASP A 56 -1.85 -9.79 10.29
C ASP A 56 -1.90 -8.28 10.02
N LEU A 57 -2.02 -7.92 8.75
CA LEU A 57 -2.09 -6.54 8.30
C LEU A 57 -3.37 -5.81 8.75
N PHE A 58 -4.38 -6.53 9.25
CA PHE A 58 -5.71 -5.98 9.52
C PHE A 58 -6.15 -6.09 10.98
N ARG A 59 -5.68 -7.09 11.75
CA ARG A 59 -6.22 -7.43 13.08
C ARG A 59 -5.15 -7.82 14.10
N ASP A 60 -4.19 -6.95 14.36
CA ASP A 60 -3.18 -7.22 15.37
C ASP A 60 -3.44 -6.45 16.67
N THR A 61 -4.38 -6.95 17.46
CA THR A 61 -4.75 -6.37 18.77
C THR A 61 -3.68 -6.62 19.84
N GLU A 62 -2.91 -7.70 19.73
CA GLU A 62 -1.86 -8.02 20.72
C GLU A 62 -0.66 -7.09 20.59
N THR A 63 -0.25 -6.74 19.39
CA THR A 63 0.82 -5.74 19.17
C THR A 63 0.44 -4.38 19.71
N HIS A 64 -0.83 -3.97 19.61
CA HIS A 64 -1.32 -2.74 20.24
C HIS A 64 -1.08 -2.72 21.75
N ARG A 65 -1.47 -3.78 22.44
CA ARG A 65 -1.25 -3.89 23.90
C ARG A 65 0.23 -3.91 24.27
N ARG A 66 1.09 -4.47 23.42
CA ARG A 66 2.54 -4.46 23.64
C ARG A 66 3.11 -3.06 23.45
N LEU A 67 2.67 -2.33 22.44
CA LEU A 67 3.06 -0.93 22.23
C LEU A 67 2.63 -0.03 23.39
N GLU A 68 1.42 -0.19 23.92
CA GLU A 68 0.93 0.56 25.08
C GLU A 68 1.75 0.32 26.36
N ARG A 69 2.39 -0.85 26.49
CA ARG A 69 3.23 -1.22 27.63
C ARG A 69 4.71 -0.96 27.41
N ALA A 70 5.14 -0.75 26.18
CA ALA A 70 6.53 -0.54 25.82
C ALA A 70 6.92 0.94 25.97
N ALA A 71 8.16 1.20 26.41
CA ALA A 71 8.69 2.56 26.50
C ALA A 71 9.17 3.03 25.10
N VAL A 72 8.22 3.34 24.21
CA VAL A 72 8.49 3.71 22.81
C VAL A 72 8.69 5.20 22.58
N GLU A 73 8.40 6.03 23.59
CA GLU A 73 8.56 7.48 23.48
C GLU A 73 9.99 7.87 23.09
N GLY A 74 10.12 8.68 22.04
CA GLY A 74 11.40 9.14 21.51
C GLY A 74 12.24 8.06 20.80
N LYS A 75 11.69 6.86 20.58
CA LYS A 75 12.40 5.73 19.97
C LYS A 75 11.90 5.37 18.57
N ILE A 76 12.72 4.66 17.84
CA ILE A 76 12.37 3.98 16.60
C ILE A 76 11.81 2.61 16.96
N VAL A 77 10.57 2.32 16.59
CA VAL A 77 9.96 1.00 16.77
C VAL A 77 10.34 0.08 15.62
N LEU A 78 10.88 -1.09 15.92
CA LEU A 78 11.08 -2.21 15.00
C LEU A 78 10.04 -3.29 15.29
N SER A 79 9.29 -3.75 14.28
CA SER A 79 8.25 -4.77 14.47
C SER A 79 7.90 -5.50 13.17
N GLU A 80 7.40 -6.73 13.28
CA GLU A 80 6.78 -7.49 12.20
C GLU A 80 5.36 -6.98 11.88
N ALA A 81 4.73 -6.24 12.79
CA ALA A 81 3.38 -5.76 12.58
C ALA A 81 3.30 -4.69 11.49
N GLY A 82 2.59 -5.02 10.43
CA GLY A 82 2.45 -4.18 9.23
C GLY A 82 1.15 -3.37 9.16
N SER A 83 0.27 -3.49 10.15
CA SER A 83 -1.02 -2.81 10.12
C SER A 83 -0.87 -1.29 10.32
N ARG A 84 -1.68 -0.52 9.60
CA ARG A 84 -1.72 0.95 9.75
C ARG A 84 -2.08 1.37 11.17
N ARG A 85 -2.99 0.64 11.79
CA ARG A 85 -3.41 0.92 13.16
C ARG A 85 -2.24 0.74 14.15
N THR A 86 -1.44 -0.31 13.98
CA THR A 86 -0.24 -0.52 14.81
C THR A 86 0.75 0.64 14.69
N MET A 87 1.00 1.10 13.47
CA MET A 87 1.88 2.23 13.21
C MET A 87 1.33 3.54 13.80
N GLN A 88 0.02 3.73 13.74
CA GLN A 88 -0.66 4.87 14.38
C GLN A 88 -0.54 4.79 15.91
N THR A 89 -0.76 3.61 16.51
CA THR A 89 -0.58 3.42 17.96
C THR A 89 0.85 3.71 18.38
N ALA A 90 1.85 3.25 17.63
CA ALA A 90 3.25 3.58 17.93
C ALA A 90 3.50 5.10 17.94
N GLN A 91 2.96 5.82 16.95
CA GLN A 91 3.02 7.29 16.92
C GLN A 91 2.31 7.93 18.12
N GLU A 92 1.11 7.46 18.47
CA GLU A 92 0.34 7.97 19.62
C GLU A 92 1.06 7.75 20.95
N GLN A 93 1.85 6.68 21.06
CA GLN A 93 2.72 6.39 22.21
C GLN A 93 4.08 7.12 22.15
N GLY A 94 4.26 8.04 21.22
CA GLY A 94 5.44 8.90 21.13
C GLY A 94 6.63 8.32 20.38
N ALA A 95 6.48 7.22 19.64
CA ALA A 95 7.53 6.75 18.73
C ALA A 95 7.87 7.83 17.69
N VAL A 96 9.15 7.97 17.35
CA VAL A 96 9.63 8.96 16.40
C VAL A 96 9.77 8.42 14.98
N ALA A 97 9.81 7.10 14.82
CA ALA A 97 9.79 6.38 13.54
C ALA A 97 9.33 4.93 13.74
N TYR A 98 8.95 4.28 12.63
CA TYR A 98 8.57 2.87 12.62
C TYR A 98 9.29 2.14 11.50
N ILE A 99 9.88 0.98 11.81
CA ILE A 99 10.51 0.06 10.85
C ILE A 99 9.70 -1.23 10.84
N HIS A 100 9.10 -1.52 9.70
CA HIS A 100 8.38 -2.76 9.47
C HIS A 100 9.31 -3.83 8.89
N MET A 101 9.42 -4.96 9.55
CA MET A 101 10.09 -6.15 9.05
C MET A 101 9.17 -6.89 8.10
N TRP A 102 9.55 -6.97 6.82
CA TRP A 102 8.74 -7.69 5.85
C TRP A 102 8.78 -9.20 6.11
N PRO A 103 7.63 -9.91 6.08
CA PRO A 103 7.58 -11.31 6.50
C PRO A 103 8.11 -12.34 5.50
N SER A 104 8.43 -11.94 4.26
CA SER A 104 8.95 -12.85 3.24
C SER A 104 10.40 -13.25 3.52
N ASP A 105 10.75 -14.48 3.20
CA ASP A 105 12.13 -14.99 3.23
C ASP A 105 12.96 -14.50 2.03
N GLU A 106 12.34 -13.87 1.05
CA GLU A 106 13.03 -13.28 -0.09
C GLU A 106 13.88 -12.06 0.32
N ASP A 107 15.04 -11.90 -0.30
CA ASP A 107 15.87 -10.71 -0.13
C ASP A 107 15.30 -9.54 -0.95
N ALA A 108 14.07 -9.18 -0.65
CA ALA A 108 13.34 -8.12 -1.29
C ALA A 108 12.62 -7.24 -0.27
N ILE A 109 12.64 -5.92 -0.50
CA ILE A 109 11.92 -4.98 0.33
C ILE A 109 10.60 -4.66 -0.36
N HIS A 110 9.49 -5.05 0.27
CA HIS A 110 8.17 -4.71 -0.21
C HIS A 110 7.86 -3.23 0.03
N GLU A 111 7.44 -2.55 -1.00
CA GLU A 111 6.85 -1.22 -0.89
C GLU A 111 5.41 -1.31 -0.36
N GLY A 112 4.88 -0.22 0.12
CA GLY A 112 3.53 -0.23 0.67
C GLY A 112 3.05 1.16 1.03
N ILE A 113 1.82 1.21 1.49
CA ILE A 113 1.07 2.41 1.78
C ILE A 113 0.58 2.41 3.23
N VAL A 114 0.66 3.56 3.89
CA VAL A 114 0.22 3.70 5.28
C VAL A 114 -0.94 4.68 5.46
N SER A 115 -1.57 5.13 4.37
CA SER A 115 -2.78 5.94 4.45
C SER A 115 -3.90 5.21 5.20
N PRO A 116 -4.53 5.82 6.20
CA PRO A 116 -5.74 5.29 6.84
C PRO A 116 -7.00 5.52 5.99
N VAL A 117 -6.93 6.40 5.00
CA VAL A 117 -8.05 6.83 4.17
C VAL A 117 -8.10 6.01 2.88
N TRP A 118 -9.28 5.60 2.45
CA TRP A 118 -9.51 4.99 1.15
C TRP A 118 -9.76 6.08 0.12
N GLY A 119 -8.92 6.14 -0.90
CA GLY A 119 -8.96 7.20 -1.91
C GLY A 119 -8.46 8.55 -1.41
N SER A 120 -8.91 9.61 -2.05
CA SER A 120 -8.51 10.98 -1.71
C SER A 120 -9.16 11.43 -0.40
N PRO A 121 -8.39 12.02 0.53
CA PRO A 121 -8.91 12.42 1.83
C PRO A 121 -9.81 13.67 1.74
N THR A 122 -10.73 13.78 2.68
CA THR A 122 -11.30 15.09 3.05
C THR A 122 -10.27 15.88 3.90
N PRO A 123 -10.45 17.21 4.06
CA PRO A 123 -9.58 17.99 4.94
C PRO A 123 -9.48 17.41 6.36
N GLU A 124 -10.60 16.94 6.91
CA GLU A 124 -10.66 16.35 8.26
C GLU A 124 -9.91 15.00 8.29
N ALA A 125 -10.11 14.14 7.28
CA ALA A 125 -9.47 12.84 7.19
C ALA A 125 -7.94 12.95 6.99
N SER A 126 -7.45 14.06 6.45
CA SER A 126 -6.01 14.29 6.26
C SER A 126 -5.24 14.38 7.58
N ALA A 127 -5.90 14.72 8.69
CA ALA A 127 -5.30 14.76 10.02
C ALA A 127 -4.91 13.35 10.54
N ALA A 128 -5.49 12.29 9.97
CA ALA A 128 -5.20 10.91 10.35
C ALA A 128 -3.95 10.31 9.67
N PHE A 129 -3.32 11.03 8.73
CA PHE A 129 -2.09 10.54 8.10
C PHE A 129 -0.94 10.45 9.11
N PRO A 130 -0.06 9.43 8.99
CA PRO A 130 1.13 9.33 9.82
C PRO A 130 2.02 10.56 9.68
N ARG A 131 2.52 11.05 10.81
CA ARG A 131 3.48 12.16 10.87
C ARG A 131 4.91 11.72 11.08
N ILE A 132 5.11 10.45 11.50
CA ILE A 132 6.42 9.86 11.67
C ILE A 132 6.88 9.13 10.41
N PRO A 133 8.19 9.03 10.14
CA PRO A 133 8.74 8.18 9.10
C PRO A 133 8.37 6.71 9.33
N ILE A 134 7.93 6.03 8.28
CA ILE A 134 7.61 4.60 8.30
C ILE A 134 8.34 3.94 7.13
N LEU A 135 9.25 3.02 7.45
CA LEU A 135 10.06 2.32 6.46
C LEU A 135 9.81 0.81 6.52
N SER A 136 10.11 0.14 5.41
CA SER A 136 10.20 -1.31 5.34
C SER A 136 11.65 -1.74 5.17
N VAL A 137 12.01 -2.84 5.82
CA VAL A 137 13.26 -3.57 5.63
C VAL A 137 12.98 -5.03 5.29
N THR A 138 13.95 -5.76 4.75
CA THR A 138 13.82 -7.20 4.57
C THR A 138 13.68 -7.91 5.92
N ARG A 139 13.15 -9.11 5.94
CA ARG A 139 13.10 -9.95 7.14
C ARG A 139 14.50 -10.17 7.71
N ALA A 140 15.47 -10.51 6.87
CA ALA A 140 16.85 -10.73 7.28
C ALA A 140 17.46 -9.50 7.97
N SER A 141 17.25 -8.30 7.41
CA SER A 141 17.72 -7.05 8.02
C SER A 141 17.04 -6.76 9.36
N GLY A 142 15.74 -7.00 9.44
CA GLY A 142 15.00 -6.84 10.69
C GLY A 142 15.44 -7.81 11.80
N GLU A 143 15.69 -9.07 11.45
CA GLU A 143 16.20 -10.07 12.39
C GLU A 143 17.66 -9.76 12.84
N ALA A 144 18.48 -9.22 11.95
CA ALA A 144 19.81 -8.75 12.31
C ALA A 144 19.74 -7.59 13.34
N LEU A 145 18.83 -6.63 13.13
CA LEU A 145 18.56 -5.56 14.09
C LEU A 145 18.06 -6.10 15.43
N ARG A 146 17.13 -7.05 15.42
CA ARG A 146 16.62 -7.70 16.63
C ARG A 146 17.72 -8.44 17.38
N ALA A 147 18.57 -9.16 16.68
CA ALA A 147 19.70 -9.86 17.27
C ALA A 147 20.74 -8.87 17.88
N ALA A 148 20.99 -7.74 17.23
CA ALA A 148 21.87 -6.70 17.75
C ALA A 148 21.31 -6.08 19.03
N LEU A 149 19.99 -5.83 19.10
CA LEU A 149 19.30 -5.37 20.31
C LEU A 149 19.45 -6.34 21.51
N GLY A 150 19.57 -7.63 21.24
CA GLY A 150 19.89 -8.63 22.27
C GLY A 150 21.33 -8.56 22.83
N ARG A 151 22.25 -7.91 22.11
CA ARG A 151 23.65 -7.71 22.51
C ARG A 151 23.89 -6.35 23.21
N GLY A 152 23.08 -5.34 22.88
CA GLY A 152 23.22 -4.01 23.45
C GLY A 152 22.36 -2.97 22.73
N PRO A 153 22.47 -1.70 23.14
CA PRO A 153 21.71 -0.63 22.53
C PRO A 153 22.01 -0.49 21.03
N VAL A 154 20.97 -0.27 20.23
CA VAL A 154 21.08 0.04 18.81
C VAL A 154 20.57 1.46 18.56
N ARG A 155 21.36 2.26 17.85
CA ARG A 155 20.99 3.61 17.43
C ARG A 155 21.07 3.73 15.93
N LEU A 156 20.01 4.22 15.32
CA LEU A 156 19.91 4.38 13.87
C LEU A 156 19.66 5.85 13.52
N ARG A 157 20.11 6.23 12.32
CA ARG A 157 19.70 7.44 11.63
C ARG A 157 18.84 7.06 10.44
N ILE A 158 17.61 7.59 10.39
CA ILE A 158 16.67 7.39 9.30
C ILE A 158 16.61 8.64 8.45
N SER A 159 16.65 8.48 7.12
CA SER A 159 16.24 9.50 6.17
C SER A 159 15.08 8.98 5.34
N SER A 160 13.99 9.71 5.34
CA SER A 160 12.74 9.32 4.68
C SER A 160 12.11 10.54 4.00
N ARG A 161 11.76 10.39 2.73
CA ARG A 161 11.06 11.42 1.97
C ARG A 161 9.99 10.82 1.08
N THR A 162 8.80 11.38 1.18
CA THR A 162 7.68 11.18 0.26
C THR A 162 7.30 12.49 -0.41
N GLU A 163 6.79 12.43 -1.64
CA GLU A 163 6.11 13.55 -2.29
C GLU A 163 4.62 13.28 -2.30
N THR A 164 3.91 13.89 -1.37
CA THR A 164 2.48 13.69 -1.16
C THR A 164 1.71 14.95 -1.55
N GLY A 165 0.64 14.79 -2.32
CA GLY A 165 -0.19 15.93 -2.73
C GLY A 165 -1.16 15.59 -3.86
N TRP A 166 -1.94 16.60 -4.25
CA TRP A 166 -2.89 16.49 -5.33
C TRP A 166 -2.20 16.36 -6.69
N ARG A 167 -2.68 15.44 -7.50
CA ARG A 167 -2.19 15.17 -8.86
C ARG A 167 -3.36 14.93 -9.80
N ARG A 168 -3.28 15.49 -10.99
CA ARG A 168 -4.23 15.20 -12.06
C ARG A 168 -3.95 13.81 -12.61
N VAL A 169 -4.96 12.95 -12.60
CA VAL A 169 -4.88 11.56 -13.09
C VAL A 169 -5.95 11.29 -14.13
N THR A 170 -5.69 10.31 -14.98
CA THR A 170 -6.64 9.85 -16.00
C THR A 170 -7.03 8.42 -15.74
N LEU A 171 -8.34 8.14 -15.77
CA LEU A 171 -8.93 6.84 -15.62
C LEU A 171 -9.53 6.41 -16.96
N PRO A 172 -8.89 5.46 -17.66
CA PRO A 172 -9.46 4.86 -18.86
C PRO A 172 -10.65 3.96 -18.51
N VAL A 173 -11.75 4.13 -19.23
CA VAL A 173 -12.90 3.22 -19.19
C VAL A 173 -13.30 2.94 -20.63
N ALA A 174 -13.45 1.67 -20.98
CA ALA A 174 -14.00 1.19 -22.24
C ALA A 174 -15.35 0.52 -21.99
N THR A 175 -16.31 0.73 -22.88
CA THR A 175 -17.65 0.13 -22.79
C THR A 175 -17.99 -0.59 -24.09
N ILE A 176 -18.43 -1.83 -23.95
CA ILE A 176 -19.03 -2.63 -25.01
C ILE A 176 -20.52 -2.74 -24.66
N PRO A 177 -21.43 -2.09 -25.39
CA PRO A 177 -22.86 -2.14 -25.09
C PRO A 177 -23.43 -3.54 -25.29
N GLY A 178 -24.42 -3.90 -24.48
CA GLY A 178 -25.27 -5.08 -24.65
C GLY A 178 -26.66 -4.72 -25.15
N ALA A 179 -27.53 -5.70 -25.24
CA ALA A 179 -28.95 -5.53 -25.60
C ALA A 179 -29.79 -4.90 -24.47
N THR A 180 -29.29 -4.95 -23.22
CA THR A 180 -29.91 -4.34 -22.03
C THR A 180 -28.93 -3.28 -21.43
N PRO A 181 -29.42 -2.36 -20.56
CA PRO A 181 -28.57 -1.39 -19.89
C PRO A 181 -27.62 -2.00 -18.86
N GLU A 182 -27.89 -3.22 -18.42
CA GLU A 182 -27.05 -3.95 -17.47
C GLU A 182 -25.64 -4.24 -18.02
N PHE A 183 -24.65 -4.26 -17.15
CA PHE A 183 -23.27 -4.58 -17.54
C PHE A 183 -22.52 -5.38 -16.47
N VAL A 184 -21.46 -6.06 -16.92
CA VAL A 184 -20.41 -6.63 -16.07
C VAL A 184 -19.25 -5.64 -16.06
N LEU A 185 -18.77 -5.26 -14.86
CA LEU A 185 -17.59 -4.43 -14.70
C LEU A 185 -16.35 -5.31 -14.55
N PHE A 186 -15.42 -5.20 -15.48
CA PHE A 186 -14.06 -5.72 -15.34
C PHE A 186 -13.13 -4.58 -14.94
N SER A 187 -12.23 -4.83 -14.01
CA SER A 187 -11.27 -3.80 -13.62
C SER A 187 -9.91 -4.35 -13.22
N GLY A 188 -8.94 -3.48 -13.23
CA GLY A 188 -7.63 -3.66 -12.67
C GLY A 188 -6.98 -2.30 -12.47
N HIS A 189 -5.89 -2.21 -11.71
CA HIS A 189 -5.19 -0.94 -11.56
C HIS A 189 -4.03 -0.81 -12.56
N VAL A 190 -3.68 0.44 -12.91
CA VAL A 190 -2.64 0.73 -13.92
C VAL A 190 -1.35 1.28 -13.33
N ASP A 191 -1.36 1.77 -12.10
CA ASP A 191 -0.15 2.17 -11.40
C ASP A 191 0.54 0.97 -10.74
N SER A 192 1.81 1.11 -10.44
CA SER A 192 2.61 0.06 -9.79
C SER A 192 3.69 0.66 -8.91
N TRP A 193 4.27 -0.16 -8.02
CA TRP A 193 5.41 0.22 -7.19
C TRP A 193 6.74 0.19 -7.94
N HIS A 194 6.89 -0.73 -8.89
CA HIS A 194 8.10 -0.98 -9.67
C HIS A 194 7.77 -1.08 -11.15
N LEU A 195 8.29 -2.10 -11.81
CA LEU A 195 8.00 -2.38 -13.21
C LEU A 195 6.55 -2.83 -13.46
N GLY A 196 5.88 -3.34 -12.41
CA GLY A 196 4.48 -3.69 -12.46
C GLY A 196 4.13 -4.84 -13.39
N ALA A 197 5.08 -5.75 -13.68
CA ALA A 197 4.86 -6.83 -14.63
C ALA A 197 3.71 -7.73 -14.20
N THR A 198 3.74 -8.26 -12.98
CA THR A 198 2.64 -9.04 -12.42
C THR A 198 1.57 -8.14 -11.82
N ASP A 199 1.97 -7.17 -10.99
CA ASP A 199 1.12 -6.22 -10.29
C ASP A 199 1.24 -4.83 -10.95
N ASN A 200 0.40 -4.43 -11.95
CA ASN A 200 -0.75 -5.20 -12.41
C ASN A 200 -0.84 -5.27 -13.96
N ALA A 201 0.30 -5.31 -14.68
CA ALA A 201 0.28 -5.37 -16.14
C ALA A 201 -0.40 -6.66 -16.66
N THR A 202 -0.22 -7.80 -15.95
CA THR A 202 -0.90 -9.05 -16.32
C THR A 202 -2.41 -8.94 -16.18
N GLY A 203 -2.94 -8.33 -15.11
CA GLY A 203 -4.36 -8.09 -14.93
C GLY A 203 -4.95 -7.17 -16.00
N ASN A 204 -4.21 -6.13 -16.36
CA ASN A 204 -4.59 -5.23 -17.44
C ASN A 204 -4.60 -5.94 -18.79
N ALA A 205 -3.60 -6.79 -19.08
CA ALA A 205 -3.55 -7.58 -20.30
C ALA A 205 -4.73 -8.55 -20.41
N VAL A 206 -5.08 -9.24 -19.33
CA VAL A 206 -6.27 -10.11 -19.26
C VAL A 206 -7.55 -9.30 -19.52
N THR A 207 -7.71 -8.15 -18.86
CA THR A 207 -8.89 -7.27 -19.06
C THR A 207 -9.00 -6.79 -20.50
N MET A 208 -7.90 -6.42 -21.12
CA MET A 208 -7.86 -6.00 -22.53
C MET A 208 -8.19 -7.14 -23.48
N GLU A 209 -7.69 -8.36 -23.22
CA GLU A 209 -8.00 -9.54 -24.03
C GLU A 209 -9.47 -9.94 -23.91
N VAL A 210 -10.03 -9.93 -22.70
CA VAL A 210 -11.47 -10.13 -22.46
C VAL A 210 -12.29 -9.11 -23.28
N ALA A 211 -11.91 -7.83 -23.24
CA ALA A 211 -12.56 -6.79 -24.02
C ALA A 211 -12.50 -7.06 -25.53
N ARG A 212 -11.35 -7.48 -26.03
CA ARG A 212 -11.15 -7.80 -27.46
C ARG A 212 -12.05 -8.96 -27.90
N VAL A 213 -12.09 -10.05 -27.12
CA VAL A 213 -12.90 -11.23 -27.43
C VAL A 213 -14.39 -10.90 -27.40
N LEU A 214 -14.85 -10.19 -26.36
CA LEU A 214 -16.26 -9.84 -26.22
C LEU A 214 -16.69 -8.79 -27.25
N HIS A 215 -15.82 -7.84 -27.59
CA HIS A 215 -16.12 -6.90 -28.68
C HIS A 215 -16.33 -7.60 -30.03
N ALA A 216 -15.57 -8.65 -30.32
CA ALA A 216 -15.79 -9.45 -31.53
C ALA A 216 -17.14 -10.19 -31.54
N GLN A 217 -17.79 -10.36 -30.39
CA GLN A 217 -19.11 -10.98 -30.20
C GLN A 217 -20.19 -9.99 -29.75
N ARG A 218 -19.97 -8.68 -29.86
CA ARG A 218 -20.81 -7.63 -29.28
C ARG A 218 -22.29 -7.74 -29.65
N ASP A 219 -22.60 -8.18 -30.89
CA ASP A 219 -23.98 -8.32 -31.37
C ASP A 219 -24.76 -9.45 -30.67
N ARG A 220 -24.08 -10.30 -29.91
CA ARG A 220 -24.65 -11.42 -29.16
C ARG A 220 -24.73 -11.15 -27.64
N LEU A 221 -24.21 -10.01 -27.20
CA LEU A 221 -24.18 -9.69 -25.76
C LEU A 221 -25.55 -9.24 -25.30
N ARG A 222 -26.14 -9.96 -24.35
CA ARG A 222 -27.35 -9.52 -23.66
C ARG A 222 -27.02 -8.35 -22.72
N ARG A 223 -25.98 -8.48 -21.89
CA ARG A 223 -25.45 -7.44 -21.01
C ARG A 223 -24.18 -6.85 -21.59
N GLY A 224 -24.00 -5.56 -21.35
CA GLY A 224 -22.76 -4.90 -21.74
C GLY A 224 -21.56 -5.32 -20.89
N VAL A 225 -20.40 -4.87 -21.30
CA VAL A 225 -19.13 -5.02 -20.54
C VAL A 225 -18.49 -3.66 -20.41
N ARG A 226 -18.06 -3.33 -19.20
CA ARG A 226 -17.31 -2.12 -18.90
C ARG A 226 -15.96 -2.51 -18.34
N CYS A 227 -14.87 -2.05 -18.98
CA CYS A 227 -13.50 -2.29 -18.56
C CYS A 227 -12.92 -1.00 -18.00
N ALA A 228 -12.49 -0.99 -16.75
CA ALA A 228 -11.95 0.18 -16.06
C ALA A 228 -10.53 -0.10 -15.55
N PHE A 229 -9.64 0.90 -15.69
CA PHE A 229 -8.23 0.80 -15.36
C PHE A 229 -7.90 1.89 -14.31
N TRP A 230 -7.82 1.46 -13.04
CA TRP A 230 -7.77 2.37 -11.89
C TRP A 230 -6.39 3.02 -11.71
N PRO A 231 -6.25 4.36 -11.78
CA PRO A 231 -5.03 5.05 -11.36
C PRO A 231 -5.02 5.24 -9.83
N GLY A 232 -3.82 5.36 -9.27
CA GLY A 232 -3.65 5.66 -7.85
C GLY A 232 -4.17 4.56 -6.91
N HIS A 233 -4.11 3.31 -7.32
CA HIS A 233 -4.39 2.17 -6.45
C HIS A 233 -3.32 2.04 -5.39
N SER A 234 -2.05 1.90 -5.81
CA SER A 234 -0.90 1.74 -4.93
C SER A 234 -0.48 3.06 -4.28
N THR A 235 -0.38 4.13 -5.06
CA THR A 235 0.12 5.43 -4.60
C THR A 235 -0.94 6.36 -4.00
N GLY A 236 -2.23 6.00 -4.12
CA GLY A 236 -3.38 6.79 -3.64
C GLY A 236 -4.41 5.99 -2.86
N ARG A 237 -4.07 4.76 -2.48
CA ARG A 237 -4.96 3.82 -1.78
C ARG A 237 -6.35 3.78 -2.39
N TYR A 238 -6.42 3.21 -3.60
CA TYR A 238 -7.65 3.02 -4.38
C TYR A 238 -8.29 4.32 -4.90
N ALA A 239 -7.49 5.39 -5.12
CA ALA A 239 -8.03 6.70 -5.51
C ALA A 239 -8.92 6.65 -6.76
N GLY A 240 -8.54 5.85 -7.78
CA GLY A 240 -9.32 5.74 -9.01
C GLY A 240 -10.63 5.01 -8.84
N SER A 241 -10.62 3.86 -8.17
CA SER A 241 -11.82 3.04 -7.97
C SER A 241 -12.82 3.70 -7.01
N THR A 242 -12.35 4.32 -5.92
CA THR A 242 -13.22 5.07 -5.00
C THR A 242 -13.86 6.27 -5.69
N TRP A 243 -13.05 7.06 -6.43
CA TRP A 243 -13.59 8.18 -7.21
C TRP A 243 -14.65 7.71 -8.21
N TYR A 244 -14.39 6.61 -8.91
CA TYR A 244 -15.34 6.07 -9.89
C TYR A 244 -16.63 5.59 -9.23
N ALA A 245 -16.53 4.91 -8.10
CA ALA A 245 -17.70 4.47 -7.33
C ALA A 245 -18.53 5.67 -6.86
N ASP A 246 -17.89 6.72 -6.32
CA ASP A 246 -18.61 7.92 -5.86
C ASP A 246 -19.29 8.70 -6.99
N GLN A 247 -18.63 8.84 -8.15
CA GLN A 247 -19.19 9.58 -9.28
C GLN A 247 -20.25 8.82 -10.06
N HIS A 248 -20.24 7.49 -10.02
CA HIS A 248 -21.11 6.62 -10.82
C HIS A 248 -21.95 5.68 -9.95
N TRP A 249 -22.08 5.96 -8.64
CA TRP A 249 -22.69 5.01 -7.71
C TRP A 249 -24.10 4.59 -8.12
N GLN A 250 -24.94 5.52 -8.63
CA GLN A 250 -26.30 5.23 -9.05
C GLN A 250 -26.33 4.30 -10.28
N ASP A 251 -25.49 4.59 -11.28
CA ASP A 251 -25.38 3.74 -12.48
C ASP A 251 -24.83 2.34 -12.13
N LEU A 252 -23.89 2.27 -11.20
CA LEU A 252 -23.36 1.01 -10.68
C LEU A 252 -24.46 0.22 -9.93
N TYR A 253 -25.20 0.89 -9.08
CA TYR A 253 -26.28 0.28 -8.31
C TYR A 253 -27.40 -0.26 -9.21
N ASP A 254 -27.84 0.50 -10.20
CA ASP A 254 -28.96 0.16 -11.06
C ASP A 254 -28.59 -0.89 -12.14
N HIS A 255 -27.35 -0.88 -12.63
CA HIS A 255 -26.99 -1.61 -13.84
C HIS A 255 -25.80 -2.57 -13.72
N SER A 256 -24.92 -2.45 -12.71
CA SER A 256 -23.80 -3.38 -12.55
C SER A 256 -24.28 -4.69 -11.91
N VAL A 257 -24.29 -5.77 -12.70
CA VAL A 257 -24.73 -7.09 -12.22
C VAL A 257 -23.61 -7.92 -11.63
N LEU A 258 -22.37 -7.57 -11.93
CA LEU A 258 -21.18 -8.25 -11.42
C LEU A 258 -19.96 -7.33 -11.57
N HIS A 259 -19.08 -7.35 -10.59
CA HIS A 259 -17.74 -6.75 -10.68
C HIS A 259 -16.68 -7.84 -10.58
N ILE A 260 -15.75 -7.86 -11.54
CA ILE A 260 -14.60 -8.75 -11.57
C ILE A 260 -13.34 -7.87 -11.52
N ASN A 261 -12.63 -7.92 -10.40
CA ASN A 261 -11.32 -7.26 -10.30
C ASN A 261 -10.24 -8.27 -10.69
N CYS A 262 -9.39 -7.87 -11.61
CA CYS A 262 -8.27 -8.69 -12.10
C CYS A 262 -6.96 -8.04 -11.63
N ASP A 263 -6.42 -8.59 -10.56
CA ASP A 263 -5.21 -8.10 -9.94
C ASP A 263 -4.20 -9.23 -9.73
N SER A 264 -2.98 -8.99 -10.18
CA SER A 264 -1.84 -9.90 -10.04
C SER A 264 -2.10 -11.37 -10.47
N PRO A 265 -2.82 -11.64 -11.57
CA PRO A 265 -3.02 -13.02 -12.01
C PRO A 265 -1.70 -13.64 -12.47
N GLY A 266 -1.49 -14.91 -12.16
CA GLY A 266 -0.30 -15.66 -12.59
C GLY A 266 0.92 -15.49 -11.71
N VAL A 267 0.75 -15.10 -10.45
CA VAL A 267 1.83 -15.11 -9.46
C VAL A 267 2.35 -16.52 -9.23
N VAL A 268 3.67 -16.69 -9.34
CA VAL A 268 4.31 -18.01 -9.11
C VAL A 268 4.12 -18.42 -7.64
N GLY A 269 3.68 -19.65 -7.43
CA GLY A 269 3.47 -20.19 -6.08
C GLY A 269 2.18 -19.75 -5.39
N ALA A 270 1.33 -18.96 -6.03
CA ALA A 270 0.01 -18.66 -5.50
C ALA A 270 -0.87 -19.91 -5.54
N THR A 271 -1.33 -20.33 -4.38
CA THR A 271 -2.21 -21.50 -4.20
C THR A 271 -3.64 -21.12 -3.85
N GLU A 272 -3.86 -19.86 -3.54
CA GLU A 272 -5.15 -19.32 -3.13
C GLU A 272 -5.46 -18.03 -3.87
N TYR A 273 -6.72 -17.79 -4.11
CA TYR A 273 -7.25 -16.50 -4.54
C TYR A 273 -8.42 -16.15 -3.63
N SER A 274 -8.58 -14.88 -3.33
CA SER A 274 -9.70 -14.40 -2.53
C SER A 274 -10.80 -13.89 -3.46
N PRO A 275 -11.88 -14.66 -3.67
CA PRO A 275 -13.05 -14.11 -4.34
C PRO A 275 -13.67 -13.08 -3.41
N VAL A 276 -13.81 -11.84 -3.88
CA VAL A 276 -14.63 -10.84 -3.21
C VAL A 276 -16.03 -10.98 -3.76
N THR A 277 -16.94 -11.50 -2.95
CA THR A 277 -18.37 -11.44 -3.23
C THR A 277 -18.92 -10.13 -2.70
N ALA A 278 -19.53 -9.34 -3.57
CA ALA A 278 -20.30 -8.17 -3.18
C ALA A 278 -21.66 -8.59 -2.62
#